data_575a7a4fe980d4fcaebf49b773aad77a
#
_entry.id   575a7a4fe980d4fcaebf49b773aad77a
#
_cell.length_a   1.000
_cell.length_b   1.000
_cell.length_c   1.000
_cell.angle_alpha   90.00
_cell.angle_beta   90.00
_cell.angle_gamma   90.00
#
_symmetry.space_group_name_H-M   'P 1'
#
loop_
_entity.id
_entity.type
_entity.pdbx_description
1 polymer ?
#
loop_
_entity_poly.entity_id
_entity_poly.type
_entity_poly.pdbx_seq_one_letter_code
_entity_poly.pdbx_strand_id
1 'polypeptide(L)'
;MEKVTFYPCKKKGEVRVKYRIRDGRSGQVYYTTDILCSEKDLEKLNPDGSRKDRVKLFNVDLSESLKKEYEVMMAAYAKMKDEGLDVTTDVLEREIAALKSPIVEVRAENPGIVARFRKYADGALRAGIVGEARHKHILVVADKLERFLIIKGISGITADEFGIDHLMEFREFLFDEYLYVKKYERLYKEVKKQNKPQARLSMNTVTSQMKMFQTFFTELEDIDEIRKSPFRKLGKERKKAVMRTKYDDPFFLRKDELLTILSAQVPTSLEGTRDAFVVQCAFGCRISDFLDLNMDSIAVSEDGIPYIHYIPKKTADSQEGNVEVQTPIVRYAFDIIERTGFDFPILRNIYGTYGYNACIKSLLQHCKVDRMVAQYNEETKKNDYLPLYKVGSSKLARKTHVDIMNKVQVDMYAAGLHKVGSSAVTRYTSMEIKDRFKLMNTAFDQGAYKVDNQLNVIE
;
A
#
# COMPACT_ATOMS: atom_id res chain seq x y z
N MET A 1 -10.93 -58.50 2.09
CA MET A 1 -11.74 -58.04 3.21
C MET A 1 -10.83 -57.74 4.38
N GLU A 2 -10.94 -56.58 4.91
CA GLU A 2 -10.25 -56.14 6.11
C GLU A 2 -10.79 -56.86 7.33
N LYS A 3 -9.88 -57.38 8.15
CA LYS A 3 -10.26 -58.10 9.38
C LYS A 3 -9.83 -57.25 10.57
N VAL A 4 -10.80 -56.76 11.32
CA VAL A 4 -10.55 -56.03 12.57
C VAL A 4 -10.68 -56.98 13.74
N THR A 5 -9.74 -56.98 14.64
CA THR A 5 -9.74 -57.70 15.92
C THR A 5 -9.32 -56.75 17.03
N PHE A 6 -9.72 -57.06 18.25
CA PHE A 6 -9.32 -56.32 19.44
C PHE A 6 -8.96 -57.24 20.58
N TYR A 7 -8.16 -56.74 21.52
CA TYR A 7 -7.70 -57.54 22.67
C TYR A 7 -7.25 -56.62 23.82
N PRO A 8 -7.24 -57.13 25.07
CA PRO A 8 -6.72 -56.35 26.19
C PRO A 8 -5.21 -56.18 26.11
N CYS A 9 -4.72 -54.96 26.38
CA CYS A 9 -3.32 -54.60 26.42
C CYS A 9 -2.96 -53.87 27.69
N LYS A 10 -1.93 -54.31 28.43
CA LYS A 10 -1.46 -53.62 29.65
C LYS A 10 -0.56 -52.47 29.23
N LYS A 11 -0.93 -51.26 29.62
CA LYS A 11 -0.15 -50.03 29.44
C LYS A 11 -0.15 -49.25 30.77
N LYS A 12 1.04 -48.99 31.31
CA LYS A 12 1.22 -48.27 32.60
C LYS A 12 0.41 -48.84 33.77
N GLY A 13 0.28 -50.20 33.85
CA GLY A 13 -0.46 -50.85 34.93
C GLY A 13 -1.98 -50.96 34.72
N GLU A 14 -2.54 -50.34 33.69
CA GLU A 14 -3.96 -50.39 33.33
C GLU A 14 -4.18 -51.34 32.12
N VAL A 15 -5.36 -51.96 32.09
CA VAL A 15 -5.77 -52.80 30.95
C VAL A 15 -6.63 -51.96 30.03
N ARG A 16 -6.11 -51.73 28.80
CA ARG A 16 -6.76 -50.97 27.75
C ARG A 16 -7.10 -51.81 26.54
N VAL A 17 -8.01 -51.33 25.70
CA VAL A 17 -8.36 -52.00 24.45
C VAL A 17 -7.38 -51.63 23.36
N LYS A 18 -6.83 -52.66 22.69
CA LYS A 18 -5.97 -52.50 21.52
C LYS A 18 -6.61 -53.16 20.30
N TYR A 19 -6.83 -52.35 19.27
CA TYR A 19 -7.30 -52.80 17.96
C TYR A 19 -6.14 -53.27 17.06
N ARG A 20 -6.43 -54.21 16.16
CA ARG A 20 -5.56 -54.66 15.08
C ARG A 20 -6.40 -54.75 13.83
N ILE A 21 -6.02 -54.02 12.80
CA ILE A 21 -6.58 -54.07 11.46
C ILE A 21 -5.60 -54.87 10.58
N ARG A 22 -6.08 -55.91 9.91
CA ARG A 22 -5.33 -56.69 8.90
C ARG A 22 -5.88 -56.38 7.53
N ASP A 23 -4.99 -55.96 6.58
CA ASP A 23 -5.32 -55.72 5.19
C ASP A 23 -4.44 -56.62 4.32
N GLY A 24 -5.05 -57.64 3.71
CA GLY A 24 -4.34 -58.63 2.88
C GLY A 24 -3.32 -59.48 3.65
N ARG A 25 -2.29 -59.94 2.91
CA ARG A 25 -1.25 -60.87 3.43
C ARG A 25 -0.08 -60.14 4.13
N SER A 26 0.15 -58.87 3.88
CA SER A 26 1.38 -58.16 4.27
C SER A 26 1.19 -56.94 5.17
N GLY A 27 -0.02 -56.45 5.39
CA GLY A 27 -0.26 -55.24 6.15
C GLY A 27 -1.02 -55.48 7.45
N GLN A 28 -0.48 -55.02 8.58
CA GLN A 28 -1.23 -54.94 9.83
C GLN A 28 -0.87 -53.65 10.57
N VAL A 29 -1.88 -52.97 11.07
CA VAL A 29 -1.73 -51.75 11.87
C VAL A 29 -2.41 -51.94 13.24
N TYR A 30 -1.90 -51.25 14.22
CA TYR A 30 -2.35 -51.34 15.58
C TYR A 30 -2.81 -49.97 16.09
N TYR A 31 -3.81 -49.96 16.93
CA TYR A 31 -4.26 -48.78 17.63
C TYR A 31 -4.61 -49.10 19.09
N THR A 32 -4.00 -48.41 20.05
CA THR A 32 -4.26 -48.59 21.47
C THR A 32 -5.14 -47.42 21.97
N THR A 33 -6.32 -47.77 22.42
CA THR A 33 -7.31 -46.75 22.91
C THR A 33 -7.01 -46.33 24.35
N ASP A 34 -7.70 -45.29 24.80
CA ASP A 34 -7.73 -44.90 26.23
C ASP A 34 -8.89 -45.58 27.03
N ILE A 35 -9.62 -46.50 26.39
CA ILE A 35 -10.72 -47.21 27.00
C ILE A 35 -10.17 -48.27 27.98
N LEU A 36 -10.52 -48.11 29.25
CA LEU A 36 -10.23 -49.10 30.30
C LEU A 36 -11.25 -50.24 30.26
N CYS A 37 -10.77 -51.47 30.35
CA CYS A 37 -11.63 -52.64 30.27
C CYS A 37 -11.16 -53.79 31.17
N SER A 38 -12.09 -54.71 31.50
CA SER A 38 -11.73 -56.02 31.99
C SER A 38 -11.71 -57.06 30.85
N GLU A 39 -10.85 -58.07 30.94
CA GLU A 39 -10.80 -59.14 29.92
C GLU A 39 -12.17 -59.86 29.79
N LYS A 40 -12.85 -60.07 30.92
CA LYS A 40 -14.19 -60.72 30.97
C LYS A 40 -15.27 -59.89 30.26
N ASP A 41 -15.17 -58.58 30.27
CA ASP A 41 -16.15 -57.71 29.57
C ASP A 41 -15.89 -57.65 28.07
N LEU A 42 -14.61 -57.68 27.63
CA LEU A 42 -14.25 -57.75 26.21
C LEU A 42 -14.66 -59.06 25.54
N GLU A 43 -14.64 -60.16 26.28
CA GLU A 43 -15.07 -61.49 25.76
C GLU A 43 -16.55 -61.48 25.36
N LYS A 44 -17.35 -60.54 25.89
CA LYS A 44 -18.80 -60.44 25.64
C LYS A 44 -19.16 -59.55 24.40
N LEU A 45 -18.20 -58.81 23.88
CA LEU A 45 -18.42 -57.82 22.82
C LEU A 45 -17.66 -58.19 21.52
N ASN A 46 -18.11 -57.63 20.40
CA ASN A 46 -17.43 -57.61 19.12
C ASN A 46 -16.53 -56.34 18.98
N PRO A 47 -15.62 -56.29 18.03
CA PRO A 47 -14.74 -55.12 17.83
C PRO A 47 -15.49 -53.83 17.57
N ASP A 48 -16.67 -53.84 16.97
CA ASP A 48 -17.56 -52.73 16.72
C ASP A 48 -18.41 -52.27 17.94
N GLY A 49 -18.12 -52.87 19.10
CA GLY A 49 -18.85 -52.63 20.34
C GLY A 49 -20.19 -53.35 20.43
N SER A 50 -20.63 -54.05 19.39
CA SER A 50 -21.88 -54.82 19.46
C SER A 50 -21.75 -56.04 20.36
N ARG A 51 -22.88 -56.49 20.95
CA ARG A 51 -22.95 -57.68 21.83
C ARG A 51 -22.79 -58.95 21.01
N LYS A 52 -21.99 -59.90 21.51
CA LYS A 52 -21.92 -61.22 20.89
C LYS A 52 -23.20 -62.00 21.07
N ASP A 53 -23.47 -62.92 20.15
CA ASP A 53 -24.65 -63.78 20.21
C ASP A 53 -24.66 -64.58 21.51
N ARG A 54 -25.89 -64.80 22.10
CA ARG A 54 -26.15 -65.50 23.33
C ARG A 54 -25.67 -64.87 24.63
N VAL A 55 -25.05 -63.66 24.63
CA VAL A 55 -24.68 -62.93 25.84
C VAL A 55 -25.90 -62.15 26.34
N LYS A 56 -26.34 -62.42 27.59
CA LYS A 56 -27.51 -61.76 28.18
C LYS A 56 -27.13 -60.47 28.93
N LEU A 57 -26.00 -60.46 29.62
CA LEU A 57 -25.51 -59.32 30.40
C LEU A 57 -24.15 -58.88 29.92
N PHE A 58 -24.01 -57.59 29.61
CA PHE A 58 -22.76 -56.96 29.16
C PHE A 58 -22.65 -55.54 29.69
N ASN A 59 -21.48 -54.97 29.67
CA ASN A 59 -21.23 -53.58 30.06
C ASN A 59 -21.66 -52.64 28.93
N VAL A 60 -22.76 -51.90 29.15
CA VAL A 60 -23.35 -51.00 28.15
C VAL A 60 -22.42 -49.80 27.87
N ASP A 61 -21.84 -49.20 28.93
CA ASP A 61 -20.94 -48.03 28.79
C ASP A 61 -19.69 -48.41 28.00
N LEU A 62 -19.12 -49.57 28.22
CA LEU A 62 -18.00 -50.12 27.46
C LEU A 62 -18.41 -50.38 26.01
N SER A 63 -19.59 -50.92 25.76
CA SER A 63 -20.15 -51.17 24.43
C SER A 63 -20.27 -49.85 23.63
N GLU A 64 -20.85 -48.80 24.21
CA GLU A 64 -20.98 -47.48 23.57
C GLU A 64 -19.63 -46.81 23.30
N SER A 65 -18.71 -46.91 24.25
CA SER A 65 -17.36 -46.36 24.12
C SER A 65 -16.59 -47.06 22.99
N LEU A 66 -16.69 -48.39 22.89
CA LEU A 66 -16.06 -49.16 21.80
C LEU A 66 -16.68 -48.85 20.44
N LYS A 67 -18.00 -48.66 20.37
CA LYS A 67 -18.69 -48.29 19.15
C LYS A 67 -18.18 -46.96 18.60
N LYS A 68 -18.11 -45.92 19.41
CA LYS A 68 -17.57 -44.61 19.04
C LYS A 68 -16.14 -44.69 18.59
N GLU A 69 -15.30 -45.44 19.31
CA GLU A 69 -13.89 -45.58 19.04
C GLU A 69 -13.63 -46.35 17.72
N TYR A 70 -14.43 -47.40 17.47
CA TYR A 70 -14.38 -48.17 16.25
C TYR A 70 -14.75 -47.33 15.02
N GLU A 71 -15.81 -46.52 15.11
CA GLU A 71 -16.26 -45.64 14.06
C GLU A 71 -15.16 -44.61 13.67
N VAL A 72 -14.51 -43.97 14.66
CA VAL A 72 -13.42 -43.01 14.44
C VAL A 72 -12.21 -43.69 13.82
N MET A 73 -11.81 -44.87 14.34
CA MET A 73 -10.69 -45.62 13.84
C MET A 73 -10.91 -46.08 12.38
N MET A 74 -12.10 -46.55 12.04
CA MET A 74 -12.43 -46.96 10.69
C MET A 74 -12.53 -45.81 9.72
N ALA A 75 -13.03 -44.65 10.16
CA ALA A 75 -13.03 -43.40 9.37
C ALA A 75 -11.61 -42.94 9.05
N ALA A 76 -10.69 -42.95 10.04
CA ALA A 76 -9.29 -42.63 9.81
C ALA A 76 -8.64 -43.61 8.83
N TYR A 77 -8.90 -44.90 8.98
CA TYR A 77 -8.36 -45.92 8.13
C TYR A 77 -8.86 -45.81 6.67
N ALA A 78 -10.15 -45.54 6.47
CA ALA A 78 -10.74 -45.30 5.16
C ALA A 78 -10.11 -44.09 4.48
N LYS A 79 -9.99 -42.96 5.22
CA LYS A 79 -9.34 -41.75 4.72
C LYS A 79 -7.90 -42.03 4.27
N MET A 80 -7.11 -42.76 5.05
CA MET A 80 -5.72 -43.13 4.65
C MET A 80 -5.68 -43.87 3.30
N LYS A 81 -6.63 -44.75 3.05
CA LYS A 81 -6.74 -45.48 1.78
C LYS A 81 -7.15 -44.58 0.61
N ASP A 82 -8.14 -43.75 0.82
CA ASP A 82 -8.68 -42.83 -0.20
C ASP A 82 -7.63 -41.77 -0.63
N GLU A 83 -6.80 -41.33 0.31
CA GLU A 83 -5.72 -40.38 0.08
C GLU A 83 -4.39 -41.03 -0.35
N GLY A 84 -4.31 -42.35 -0.42
CA GLY A 84 -3.13 -43.07 -0.80
C GLY A 84 -1.96 -42.97 0.20
N LEU A 85 -2.26 -42.76 1.47
CA LEU A 85 -1.25 -42.67 2.53
C LEU A 85 -0.70 -44.04 2.89
N ASP A 86 0.55 -44.10 3.38
CA ASP A 86 1.13 -45.32 3.91
C ASP A 86 0.36 -45.86 5.11
N VAL A 87 -0.10 -47.11 5.03
CA VAL A 87 -0.89 -47.75 6.09
C VAL A 87 0.04 -48.27 7.18
N THR A 88 0.50 -47.33 8.03
CA THR A 88 1.34 -47.63 9.19
C THR A 88 0.64 -47.28 10.51
N THR A 89 1.09 -47.83 11.62
CA THR A 89 0.54 -47.57 12.95
C THR A 89 0.62 -46.10 13.31
N ASP A 90 1.76 -45.45 13.03
CA ASP A 90 1.99 -44.05 13.37
C ASP A 90 1.10 -43.08 12.57
N VAL A 91 0.86 -43.41 11.29
CA VAL A 91 -0.04 -42.63 10.43
C VAL A 91 -1.48 -42.82 10.91
N LEU A 92 -1.90 -44.05 11.22
CA LEU A 92 -3.24 -44.29 11.76
C LEU A 92 -3.49 -43.55 13.10
N GLU A 93 -2.52 -43.58 14.03
CA GLU A 93 -2.64 -42.87 15.32
C GLU A 93 -2.73 -41.36 15.10
N ARG A 94 -1.99 -40.81 14.15
CA ARG A 94 -2.06 -39.38 13.81
C ARG A 94 -3.41 -39.00 13.21
N GLU A 95 -3.95 -39.77 12.27
CA GLU A 95 -5.27 -39.49 11.68
C GLU A 95 -6.42 -39.66 12.68
N ILE A 96 -6.32 -40.66 13.59
CA ILE A 96 -7.26 -40.80 14.68
C ILE A 96 -7.18 -39.61 15.65
N ALA A 97 -5.97 -39.15 15.98
CA ALA A 97 -5.77 -37.97 16.82
C ALA A 97 -6.34 -36.72 16.16
N ALA A 98 -6.20 -36.57 14.84
CA ALA A 98 -6.79 -35.48 14.07
C ALA A 98 -8.33 -35.52 14.05
N LEU A 99 -8.94 -36.71 13.99
CA LEU A 99 -10.40 -36.88 14.06
C LEU A 99 -10.95 -36.74 15.48
N LYS A 100 -10.18 -37.13 16.50
CA LYS A 100 -10.55 -36.99 17.91
C LYS A 100 -10.29 -35.64 18.51
N SER A 101 -9.22 -34.99 18.09
CA SER A 101 -9.16 -33.56 18.21
C SER A 101 -10.26 -33.07 17.30
N PRO A 102 -11.40 -32.55 17.79
CA PRO A 102 -12.04 -31.60 16.99
C PRO A 102 -10.88 -30.63 16.70
N ILE A 103 -10.57 -30.39 15.47
CA ILE A 103 -10.30 -29.05 15.08
C ILE A 103 -11.58 -28.36 15.57
N VAL A 104 -11.58 -27.90 16.84
CA VAL A 104 -12.02 -26.56 17.08
C VAL A 104 -11.06 -25.81 16.15
N GLU A 105 -11.39 -25.73 14.84
CA GLU A 105 -11.56 -24.41 14.35
C GLU A 105 -12.29 -23.72 15.50
N VAL A 106 -11.55 -23.13 16.42
CA VAL A 106 -11.77 -21.76 16.76
C VAL A 106 -11.78 -21.13 15.39
N ARG A 107 -12.93 -21.09 14.76
CA ARG A 107 -13.34 -19.95 13.97
C ARG A 107 -13.15 -18.83 14.98
N ALA A 108 -11.93 -18.36 15.08
CA ALA A 108 -11.60 -17.03 15.52
C ALA A 108 -12.56 -16.26 14.66
N GLU A 109 -13.64 -15.75 15.29
CA GLU A 109 -14.76 -15.11 14.63
C GLU A 109 -14.13 -14.37 13.48
N ASN A 110 -14.38 -14.81 12.24
CA ASN A 110 -13.52 -14.41 11.12
C ASN A 110 -13.69 -12.90 11.09
N PRO A 111 -12.67 -12.11 11.51
CA PRO A 111 -12.91 -10.72 11.85
C PRO A 111 -13.45 -10.09 10.60
N GLY A 112 -14.57 -9.38 10.67
CA GLY A 112 -15.18 -8.71 9.53
C GLY A 112 -14.09 -7.98 8.73
N ILE A 113 -14.25 -7.90 7.41
CA ILE A 113 -13.22 -7.38 6.48
C ILE A 113 -12.58 -6.05 6.94
N VAL A 114 -13.34 -5.17 7.62
CA VAL A 114 -12.84 -3.88 8.13
C VAL A 114 -11.79 -4.08 9.23
N ALA A 115 -12.10 -4.94 10.22
CA ALA A 115 -11.17 -5.23 11.31
C ALA A 115 -9.89 -5.88 10.76
N ARG A 116 -10.03 -6.77 9.77
CA ARG A 116 -8.90 -7.43 9.12
C ARG A 116 -8.06 -6.44 8.31
N PHE A 117 -8.69 -5.47 7.64
CA PHE A 117 -8.00 -4.43 6.87
C PHE A 117 -7.24 -3.47 7.78
N ARG A 118 -7.80 -3.09 8.94
CA ARG A 118 -7.10 -2.29 9.96
C ARG A 118 -5.90 -3.06 10.54
N LYS A 119 -6.08 -4.35 10.87
CA LYS A 119 -4.98 -5.22 11.33
C LYS A 119 -3.84 -5.32 10.31
N TYR A 120 -4.17 -5.42 9.02
CA TYR A 120 -3.20 -5.37 7.93
C TYR A 120 -2.42 -4.05 7.93
N ALA A 121 -3.12 -2.90 8.03
CA ALA A 121 -2.48 -1.59 8.06
C ALA A 121 -1.46 -1.46 9.20
N ASP A 122 -1.85 -1.88 10.41
CA ASP A 122 -1.00 -1.84 11.60
C ASP A 122 0.20 -2.81 11.49
N GLY A 123 -0.02 -3.98 10.90
CA GLY A 123 1.03 -4.96 10.60
C GLY A 123 2.07 -4.42 9.64
N ALA A 124 1.61 -3.83 8.53
CA ALA A 124 2.47 -3.24 7.50
C ALA A 124 3.30 -2.05 8.04
N LEU A 125 2.73 -1.23 8.94
CA LEU A 125 3.48 -0.16 9.62
C LEU A 125 4.56 -0.73 10.53
N ARG A 126 4.22 -1.71 11.38
CA ARG A 126 5.18 -2.34 12.30
C ARG A 126 6.33 -3.06 11.59
N ALA A 127 6.04 -3.65 10.43
CA ALA A 127 7.03 -4.31 9.58
C ALA A 127 7.88 -3.32 8.74
N GLY A 128 7.61 -2.00 8.81
CA GLY A 128 8.30 -1.01 7.99
C GLY A 128 7.97 -1.05 6.49
N ILE A 129 6.95 -1.84 6.08
CA ILE A 129 6.50 -1.94 4.68
C ILE A 129 5.87 -0.63 4.21
N VAL A 130 5.20 0.08 5.11
CA VAL A 130 4.62 1.39 4.85
C VAL A 130 5.03 2.39 5.92
N GLY A 131 5.27 3.65 5.51
CA GLY A 131 5.47 4.75 6.45
C GLY A 131 4.15 5.27 7.03
N GLU A 132 4.22 6.10 8.10
CA GLU A 132 3.06 6.63 8.82
C GLU A 132 2.01 7.32 7.93
N ALA A 133 2.46 8.12 6.95
CA ALA A 133 1.55 8.81 6.04
C ALA A 133 0.70 7.82 5.22
N ARG A 134 1.33 6.74 4.75
CA ARG A 134 0.63 5.68 3.99
C ARG A 134 -0.30 4.89 4.87
N HIS A 135 0.13 4.55 6.10
CA HIS A 135 -0.69 3.90 7.12
C HIS A 135 -1.98 4.70 7.38
N LYS A 136 -1.87 6.02 7.65
CA LYS A 136 -3.03 6.91 7.84
C LYS A 136 -3.99 6.89 6.65
N HIS A 137 -3.46 6.85 5.43
CA HIS A 137 -4.29 6.75 4.22
C HIS A 137 -5.02 5.41 4.11
N ILE A 138 -4.38 4.29 4.48
CA ILE A 138 -5.02 2.96 4.50
C ILE A 138 -6.17 2.96 5.51
N LEU A 139 -5.97 3.51 6.71
CA LEU A 139 -7.04 3.63 7.72
C LEU A 139 -8.23 4.47 7.22
N VAL A 140 -7.98 5.56 6.49
CA VAL A 140 -9.06 6.34 5.85
C VAL A 140 -9.87 5.49 4.86
N VAL A 141 -9.22 4.59 4.10
CA VAL A 141 -9.93 3.68 3.20
C VAL A 141 -10.72 2.63 3.99
N ALA A 142 -10.17 2.12 5.10
CA ALA A 142 -10.87 1.19 6.00
C ALA A 142 -12.12 1.85 6.62
N ASP A 143 -12.03 3.11 7.05
CA ASP A 143 -13.18 3.86 7.57
C ASP A 143 -14.27 4.09 6.51
N LYS A 144 -13.88 4.30 5.25
CA LYS A 144 -14.82 4.41 4.14
C LYS A 144 -15.49 3.08 3.83
N LEU A 145 -14.72 1.98 3.86
CA LEU A 145 -15.26 0.63 3.71
C LEU A 145 -16.29 0.32 4.81
N GLU A 146 -15.99 0.65 6.06
CA GLU A 146 -16.92 0.46 7.17
C GLU A 146 -18.23 1.20 6.94
N ARG A 147 -18.18 2.49 6.55
CA ARG A 147 -19.39 3.26 6.24
C ARG A 147 -20.17 2.66 5.07
N PHE A 148 -19.48 2.22 4.02
CA PHE A 148 -20.11 1.52 2.90
C PHE A 148 -20.87 0.28 3.35
N LEU A 149 -20.24 -0.59 4.15
CA LEU A 149 -20.84 -1.83 4.63
C LEU A 149 -22.04 -1.58 5.55
N ILE A 150 -21.97 -0.56 6.42
CA ILE A 150 -23.09 -0.14 7.28
C ILE A 150 -24.27 0.34 6.41
N ILE A 151 -24.01 1.18 5.41
CA ILE A 151 -25.05 1.71 4.49
C ILE A 151 -25.72 0.58 3.70
N LYS A 152 -24.94 -0.46 3.35
CA LYS A 152 -25.45 -1.65 2.64
C LYS A 152 -26.10 -2.69 3.56
N GLY A 153 -25.98 -2.56 4.89
CA GLY A 153 -26.53 -3.54 5.84
C GLY A 153 -25.76 -4.85 5.91
N ILE A 154 -24.48 -4.87 5.53
CA ILE A 154 -23.62 -6.05 5.47
C ILE A 154 -22.33 -5.90 6.31
N SER A 155 -22.43 -5.24 7.47
CA SER A 155 -21.29 -4.87 8.32
C SER A 155 -20.41 -6.05 8.78
N GLY A 156 -20.98 -7.26 8.87
CA GLY A 156 -20.29 -8.47 9.34
C GLY A 156 -19.58 -9.27 8.23
N ILE A 157 -19.61 -8.80 6.96
CA ILE A 157 -19.02 -9.54 5.85
C ILE A 157 -17.52 -9.79 6.04
N THR A 158 -17.08 -11.00 5.75
CA THR A 158 -15.67 -11.39 5.80
C THR A 158 -14.95 -11.05 4.49
N ALA A 159 -13.61 -11.13 4.48
CA ALA A 159 -12.83 -10.87 3.26
C ALA A 159 -13.09 -11.90 2.15
N ASP A 160 -13.38 -13.15 2.50
CA ASP A 160 -13.67 -14.21 1.52
C ASP A 160 -15.06 -14.05 0.88
N GLU A 161 -16.03 -13.53 1.63
CA GLU A 161 -17.37 -13.21 1.17
C GLU A 161 -17.44 -11.94 0.32
N PHE A 162 -16.42 -11.07 0.40
CA PHE A 162 -16.37 -9.81 -0.35
C PHE A 162 -16.06 -10.06 -1.83
N GLY A 163 -17.11 -10.21 -2.63
CA GLY A 163 -17.02 -10.55 -4.04
C GLY A 163 -16.80 -9.35 -4.99
N ILE A 164 -16.89 -9.65 -6.30
CA ILE A 164 -16.72 -8.64 -7.37
C ILE A 164 -17.80 -7.55 -7.27
N ASP A 165 -19.04 -7.93 -6.99
CA ASP A 165 -20.15 -6.98 -6.95
C ASP A 165 -19.95 -5.99 -5.81
N HIS A 166 -19.56 -6.45 -4.60
CA HIS A 166 -19.20 -5.58 -3.49
C HIS A 166 -18.04 -4.66 -3.84
N LEU A 167 -17.02 -5.15 -4.57
CA LEU A 167 -15.89 -4.36 -5.02
C LEU A 167 -16.30 -3.22 -5.95
N MET A 168 -17.19 -3.51 -6.92
CA MET A 168 -17.68 -2.51 -7.87
C MET A 168 -18.57 -1.48 -7.17
N GLU A 169 -19.46 -1.92 -6.30
CA GLU A 169 -20.32 -1.03 -5.51
C GLU A 169 -19.51 -0.14 -4.55
N PHE A 170 -18.47 -0.69 -3.90
CA PHE A 170 -17.57 0.09 -3.06
C PHE A 170 -16.84 1.15 -3.88
N ARG A 171 -16.40 0.82 -5.09
CA ARG A 171 -15.77 1.80 -5.99
C ARG A 171 -16.71 2.95 -6.33
N GLU A 172 -17.95 2.66 -6.68
CA GLU A 172 -18.96 3.72 -6.96
C GLU A 172 -19.26 4.53 -5.70
N PHE A 173 -19.37 3.87 -4.55
CA PHE A 173 -19.50 4.58 -3.28
C PHE A 173 -18.34 5.54 -3.01
N LEU A 174 -17.10 5.16 -3.31
CA LEU A 174 -15.94 6.05 -3.16
C LEU A 174 -16.05 7.31 -4.02
N PHE A 175 -16.60 7.23 -5.22
CA PHE A 175 -16.87 8.42 -6.04
C PHE A 175 -17.93 9.31 -5.43
N ASP A 176 -19.00 8.74 -4.94
CA ASP A 176 -20.24 9.43 -4.61
C ASP A 176 -20.53 9.51 -3.11
N GLU A 177 -19.53 9.21 -2.25
CA GLU A 177 -19.67 9.22 -0.80
C GLU A 177 -20.27 10.54 -0.28
N TYR A 178 -20.00 11.68 -0.92
CA TYR A 178 -20.55 12.98 -0.53
C TYR A 178 -22.07 13.05 -0.54
N LEU A 179 -22.76 12.26 -1.38
CA LEU A 179 -24.21 12.18 -1.45
C LEU A 179 -24.83 11.52 -0.20
N TYR A 180 -24.06 10.67 0.48
CA TYR A 180 -24.52 9.94 1.67
C TYR A 180 -24.38 10.76 2.96
N VAL A 181 -23.54 11.80 2.99
CA VAL A 181 -23.25 12.58 4.20
C VAL A 181 -24.51 13.16 4.85
N LYS A 182 -25.41 13.78 4.06
CA LYS A 182 -26.68 14.30 4.55
C LYS A 182 -27.71 13.22 4.87
N LYS A 183 -27.72 12.13 4.07
CA LYS A 183 -28.68 11.03 4.24
C LYS A 183 -28.41 10.20 5.48
N TYR A 184 -27.14 10.09 5.90
CA TYR A 184 -26.70 9.26 7.03
C TYR A 184 -25.92 10.11 8.06
N GLU A 185 -26.45 11.26 8.47
CA GLU A 185 -25.78 12.24 9.34
C GLU A 185 -25.14 11.63 10.60
N ARG A 186 -25.82 10.64 11.23
CA ARG A 186 -25.31 9.95 12.42
C ARG A 186 -24.00 9.23 12.15
N LEU A 187 -23.86 8.60 10.97
CA LEU A 187 -22.66 7.88 10.57
C LEU A 187 -21.45 8.81 10.33
N TYR A 188 -21.72 10.06 9.94
CA TYR A 188 -20.69 11.07 9.68
C TYR A 188 -20.49 12.06 10.85
N LYS A 189 -21.16 11.86 12.00
CA LYS A 189 -21.08 12.78 13.14
C LYS A 189 -19.64 12.85 13.68
N GLU A 190 -18.99 11.70 13.83
CA GLU A 190 -17.63 11.60 14.38
C GLU A 190 -16.53 11.93 13.34
N VAL A 191 -16.89 12.06 12.07
CA VAL A 191 -15.93 12.45 11.03
C VAL A 191 -15.61 13.92 11.16
N LYS A 192 -14.33 14.27 11.36
CA LYS A 192 -13.88 15.66 11.45
C LYS A 192 -14.37 16.46 10.25
N LYS A 193 -14.82 17.71 10.46
CA LYS A 193 -15.42 18.56 9.42
C LYS A 193 -14.57 18.64 8.14
N GLN A 194 -13.26 18.75 8.29
CA GLN A 194 -12.31 18.81 7.18
C GLN A 194 -12.19 17.50 6.37
N ASN A 195 -12.56 16.37 6.97
CA ASN A 195 -12.48 15.03 6.35
C ASN A 195 -13.83 14.57 5.81
N LYS A 196 -14.92 15.33 6.04
CA LYS A 196 -16.23 14.99 5.49
C LYS A 196 -16.19 15.15 3.96
N PRO A 197 -16.64 14.14 3.20
CA PRO A 197 -16.75 14.27 1.75
C PRO A 197 -17.70 15.41 1.37
N GLN A 198 -17.23 16.34 0.54
CA GLN A 198 -18.01 17.52 0.12
C GLN A 198 -18.34 17.52 -1.38
N ALA A 199 -17.60 16.74 -2.17
CA ALA A 199 -17.75 16.65 -3.61
C ALA A 199 -17.34 15.26 -4.11
N ARG A 200 -17.66 14.98 -5.35
CA ARG A 200 -17.24 13.75 -6.06
C ARG A 200 -15.72 13.64 -6.06
N LEU A 201 -15.19 12.45 -5.72
CA LEU A 201 -13.76 12.22 -5.79
C LEU A 201 -13.29 12.06 -7.25
N SER A 202 -12.06 12.52 -7.51
CA SER A 202 -11.43 12.31 -8.81
C SER A 202 -11.11 10.83 -9.06
N MET A 203 -11.08 10.44 -10.33
CA MET A 203 -10.68 9.10 -10.78
C MET A 203 -9.36 8.64 -10.16
N ASN A 204 -8.36 9.52 -10.12
CA ASN A 204 -7.04 9.21 -9.59
C ASN A 204 -7.06 8.95 -8.07
N THR A 205 -7.88 9.70 -7.33
CA THR A 205 -8.07 9.49 -5.88
C THR A 205 -8.73 8.15 -5.61
N VAL A 206 -9.82 7.83 -6.31
CA VAL A 206 -10.51 6.54 -6.17
C VAL A 206 -9.58 5.40 -6.57
N THR A 207 -8.88 5.51 -7.70
CA THR A 207 -7.91 4.49 -8.12
C THR A 207 -6.79 4.29 -7.09
N SER A 208 -6.30 5.36 -6.46
CA SER A 208 -5.29 5.25 -5.40
C SER A 208 -5.83 4.50 -4.18
N GLN A 209 -7.08 4.76 -3.77
CA GLN A 209 -7.74 4.06 -2.67
C GLN A 209 -7.98 2.59 -3.03
N MET A 210 -8.44 2.31 -4.24
CA MET A 210 -8.62 0.94 -4.76
C MET A 210 -7.29 0.16 -4.82
N LYS A 211 -6.17 0.81 -5.14
CA LYS A 211 -4.83 0.18 -5.10
C LYS A 211 -4.43 -0.22 -3.68
N MET A 212 -4.72 0.59 -2.66
CA MET A 212 -4.48 0.22 -1.25
C MET A 212 -5.31 -1.01 -0.86
N PHE A 213 -6.58 -1.02 -1.27
CA PHE A 213 -7.48 -2.13 -1.03
C PHE A 213 -7.08 -3.39 -1.80
N GLN A 214 -6.56 -3.24 -3.02
CA GLN A 214 -5.98 -4.35 -3.80
C GLN A 214 -4.76 -4.96 -3.11
N THR A 215 -3.84 -4.15 -2.58
CA THR A 215 -2.65 -4.64 -1.87
C THR A 215 -3.05 -5.47 -0.65
N PHE A 216 -4.06 -5.02 0.12
CA PHE A 216 -4.62 -5.78 1.22
C PHE A 216 -5.13 -7.16 0.77
N PHE A 217 -5.93 -7.23 -0.28
CA PHE A 217 -6.41 -8.51 -0.81
C PHE A 217 -5.29 -9.40 -1.38
N THR A 218 -4.23 -8.81 -1.91
CA THR A 218 -3.07 -9.57 -2.38
C THR A 218 -2.37 -10.24 -1.20
N GLU A 219 -2.17 -9.51 -0.10
CA GLU A 219 -1.61 -10.08 1.12
C GLU A 219 -2.45 -11.24 1.67
N LEU A 220 -3.79 -11.09 1.73
CA LEU A 220 -4.67 -12.16 2.20
C LEU A 220 -4.59 -13.43 1.32
N GLU A 221 -4.38 -13.25 0.03
CA GLU A 221 -4.19 -14.35 -0.92
C GLU A 221 -2.80 -15.00 -0.75
N ASP A 222 -1.76 -14.19 -0.52
CA ASP A 222 -0.38 -14.65 -0.34
C ASP A 222 -0.18 -15.44 0.96
N ILE A 223 -1.02 -15.20 1.99
CA ILE A 223 -1.02 -15.94 3.26
C ILE A 223 -2.14 -17.01 3.33
N ASP A 224 -2.74 -17.37 2.21
CA ASP A 224 -3.81 -18.37 2.07
C ASP A 224 -5.07 -18.12 2.95
N GLU A 225 -5.30 -16.87 3.41
CA GLU A 225 -6.50 -16.50 4.19
C GLU A 225 -7.74 -16.42 3.29
N ILE A 226 -7.56 -16.12 2.02
CA ILE A 226 -8.58 -16.21 0.97
C ILE A 226 -8.07 -16.97 -0.25
N ARG A 227 -8.93 -17.74 -0.90
CA ARG A 227 -8.55 -18.53 -2.07
C ARG A 227 -8.18 -17.67 -3.28
N LYS A 228 -8.88 -16.58 -3.52
CA LYS A 228 -8.67 -15.70 -4.69
C LYS A 228 -9.23 -14.32 -4.45
N SER A 229 -8.39 -13.30 -4.61
CA SER A 229 -8.75 -11.89 -4.52
C SER A 229 -9.86 -11.50 -5.50
N PRO A 230 -10.86 -10.67 -5.12
CA PRO A 230 -11.86 -10.14 -6.03
C PRO A 230 -11.26 -9.36 -7.20
N PHE A 231 -10.09 -8.73 -7.01
CA PHE A 231 -9.35 -8.04 -8.06
C PHE A 231 -8.74 -8.99 -9.10
N ARG A 232 -8.41 -10.23 -8.72
CA ARG A 232 -7.95 -11.27 -9.67
C ARG A 232 -9.11 -11.98 -10.37
N LYS A 233 -10.29 -11.97 -9.74
CA LYS A 233 -11.53 -12.47 -10.38
C LYS A 233 -12.05 -11.52 -11.47
N LEU A 234 -11.67 -10.22 -11.45
CA LEU A 234 -11.93 -9.28 -12.53
C LEU A 234 -11.17 -9.70 -13.80
N GLY A 235 -11.84 -9.81 -14.93
CA GLY A 235 -11.16 -9.98 -16.21
C GLY A 235 -10.23 -8.80 -16.53
N LYS A 236 -9.21 -9.03 -17.36
CA LYS A 236 -8.14 -8.07 -17.66
C LYS A 236 -8.65 -6.67 -18.04
N GLU A 237 -9.66 -6.59 -18.90
CA GLU A 237 -10.22 -5.32 -19.36
C GLU A 237 -11.00 -4.59 -18.26
N ARG A 238 -11.81 -5.32 -17.46
CA ARG A 238 -12.50 -4.74 -16.30
C ARG A 238 -11.50 -4.23 -15.25
N LYS A 239 -10.46 -5.00 -14.95
CA LYS A 239 -9.40 -4.57 -14.02
C LYS A 239 -8.71 -3.30 -14.51
N LYS A 240 -8.38 -3.21 -15.82
CA LYS A 240 -7.79 -2.01 -16.43
C LYS A 240 -8.73 -0.80 -16.31
N ALA A 241 -10.04 -0.99 -16.53
CA ALA A 241 -11.02 0.09 -16.38
C ALA A 241 -11.17 0.56 -14.91
N VAL A 242 -11.24 -0.38 -13.96
CA VAL A 242 -11.38 -0.09 -12.52
C VAL A 242 -10.15 0.62 -11.96
N MET A 243 -8.96 0.23 -12.41
CA MET A 243 -7.67 0.74 -11.93
C MET A 243 -7.09 1.83 -12.83
N ARG A 244 -7.89 2.38 -13.73
CA ARG A 244 -7.47 3.43 -14.67
C ARG A 244 -7.10 4.69 -13.91
N THR A 245 -5.97 5.28 -14.29
CA THR A 245 -5.58 6.63 -13.91
C THR A 245 -5.67 7.53 -15.12
N LYS A 246 -6.05 8.78 -14.90
CA LYS A 246 -6.03 9.82 -15.90
C LYS A 246 -5.09 10.93 -15.43
N TYR A 247 -4.18 11.29 -16.27
CA TYR A 247 -3.30 12.43 -16.04
C TYR A 247 -3.66 13.51 -17.02
N ASP A 248 -3.85 14.73 -16.50
CA ASP A 248 -3.99 15.92 -17.33
C ASP A 248 -2.63 16.28 -17.92
N ASP A 249 -2.64 16.99 -19.04
CA ASP A 249 -1.43 17.56 -19.58
C ASP A 249 -0.78 18.45 -18.50
N PRO A 250 0.53 18.29 -18.25
CA PRO A 250 1.20 19.08 -17.23
C PRO A 250 1.23 20.55 -17.65
N PHE A 251 0.74 21.43 -16.81
CA PHE A 251 0.96 22.86 -16.96
C PHE A 251 2.14 23.32 -16.08
N PHE A 252 2.92 24.25 -16.61
CA PHE A 252 4.13 24.82 -16.02
C PHE A 252 4.24 26.29 -16.42
N LEU A 253 5.13 27.06 -15.80
CA LEU A 253 5.49 28.38 -16.27
C LEU A 253 6.37 28.27 -17.53
N ARG A 254 6.14 29.13 -18.49
CA ARG A 254 7.10 29.37 -19.55
C ARG A 254 8.29 30.15 -18.98
N LYS A 255 9.42 30.12 -19.64
CA LYS A 255 10.64 30.83 -19.22
C LYS A 255 10.40 32.34 -19.11
N ASP A 256 9.74 32.94 -20.10
CA ASP A 256 9.35 34.35 -20.10
C ASP A 256 8.41 34.72 -18.95
N GLU A 257 7.43 33.84 -18.59
CA GLU A 257 6.56 34.03 -17.44
C GLU A 257 7.38 33.99 -16.13
N LEU A 258 8.37 33.10 -16.01
CA LEU A 258 9.26 33.02 -14.84
C LEU A 258 10.11 34.30 -14.71
N LEU A 259 10.72 34.78 -15.81
CA LEU A 259 11.51 36.01 -15.83
C LEU A 259 10.65 37.23 -15.50
N THR A 260 9.40 37.27 -15.97
CA THR A 260 8.44 38.31 -15.61
C THR A 260 8.17 38.33 -14.07
N ILE A 261 7.99 37.16 -13.47
CA ILE A 261 7.79 37.07 -12.01
C ILE A 261 9.04 37.52 -11.26
N LEU A 262 10.23 37.10 -11.72
CA LEU A 262 11.51 37.46 -11.11
C LEU A 262 11.74 38.99 -11.09
N SER A 263 11.43 39.68 -12.18
CA SER A 263 11.61 41.11 -12.34
C SER A 263 10.45 41.97 -11.84
N ALA A 264 9.32 41.32 -11.43
CA ALA A 264 8.13 42.05 -11.06
C ALA A 264 8.29 42.86 -9.76
N GLN A 265 7.86 44.09 -9.78
CA GLN A 265 7.59 44.83 -8.56
C GLN A 265 6.29 44.33 -7.93
N VAL A 266 6.39 43.72 -6.77
CA VAL A 266 5.26 43.15 -6.05
C VAL A 266 5.06 43.84 -4.69
N PRO A 267 3.87 43.86 -4.12
CA PRO A 267 3.65 44.33 -2.77
C PRO A 267 4.54 43.57 -1.76
N THR A 268 4.98 44.26 -0.69
CA THR A 268 5.84 43.69 0.36
C THR A 268 5.31 42.33 0.90
N SER A 269 3.96 42.20 1.00
CA SER A 269 3.31 40.95 1.39
C SER A 269 3.55 39.77 0.44
N LEU A 270 3.96 40.02 -0.80
CA LEU A 270 4.25 38.98 -1.81
C LEU A 270 5.73 38.82 -2.13
N GLU A 271 6.62 39.71 -1.65
CA GLU A 271 8.08 39.65 -1.91
C GLU A 271 8.68 38.32 -1.48
N GLY A 272 8.42 37.90 -0.23
CA GLY A 272 8.91 36.60 0.27
C GLY A 272 8.31 35.40 -0.50
N THR A 273 7.09 35.53 -1.05
CA THR A 273 6.48 34.51 -1.90
C THR A 273 7.16 34.44 -3.26
N ARG A 274 7.42 35.62 -3.88
CA ARG A 274 8.14 35.72 -5.14
C ARG A 274 9.52 35.08 -5.02
N ASP A 275 10.28 35.50 -4.01
CA ASP A 275 11.64 35.04 -3.78
C ASP A 275 11.71 33.53 -3.54
N ALA A 276 10.88 33.01 -2.64
CA ALA A 276 10.79 31.56 -2.41
C ALA A 276 10.40 30.78 -3.67
N PHE A 277 9.42 31.28 -4.42
CA PHE A 277 8.90 30.58 -5.59
C PHE A 277 9.89 30.54 -6.76
N VAL A 278 10.59 31.63 -7.03
CA VAL A 278 11.59 31.66 -8.12
C VAL A 278 12.82 30.84 -7.76
N VAL A 279 13.26 30.84 -6.49
CA VAL A 279 14.34 29.96 -6.01
C VAL A 279 13.92 28.49 -6.11
N GLN A 280 12.68 28.17 -5.73
CA GLN A 280 12.15 26.79 -5.88
C GLN A 280 12.09 26.38 -7.35
N CYS A 281 11.79 27.31 -8.28
CA CYS A 281 11.86 27.03 -9.72
C CYS A 281 13.29 26.75 -10.19
N ALA A 282 14.28 27.49 -9.67
CA ALA A 282 15.68 27.24 -10.00
C ALA A 282 16.17 25.87 -9.52
N PHE A 283 15.72 25.42 -8.38
CA PHE A 283 16.15 24.12 -7.80
C PHE A 283 15.33 22.92 -8.30
N GLY A 284 14.09 23.13 -8.72
CA GLY A 284 13.22 22.06 -9.17
C GLY A 284 12.86 21.04 -8.08
N CYS A 285 13.14 21.33 -6.80
CA CYS A 285 12.85 20.46 -5.67
C CYS A 285 11.36 20.43 -5.30
N ARG A 286 10.92 19.38 -4.58
CA ARG A 286 9.57 19.35 -4.01
C ARG A 286 9.48 20.34 -2.85
N ILE A 287 8.28 20.83 -2.57
CA ILE A 287 8.07 21.74 -1.43
C ILE A 287 8.50 21.11 -0.10
N SER A 288 8.30 19.80 0.08
CA SER A 288 8.76 19.09 1.28
C SER A 288 10.26 19.12 1.47
N ASP A 289 11.00 19.05 0.38
CA ASP A 289 12.46 19.10 0.38
C ASP A 289 12.93 20.55 0.51
N PHE A 290 12.26 21.50 -0.17
CA PHE A 290 12.57 22.92 -0.12
C PHE A 290 12.45 23.51 1.29
N LEU A 291 11.48 23.04 2.10
CA LEU A 291 11.27 23.47 3.48
C LEU A 291 12.43 23.10 4.43
N ASP A 292 13.25 22.13 4.07
CA ASP A 292 14.39 21.68 4.88
C ASP A 292 15.71 22.32 4.46
N LEU A 293 15.75 22.97 3.28
CA LEU A 293 16.96 23.65 2.83
C LEU A 293 17.30 24.84 3.74
N ASN A 294 18.57 24.97 4.05
CA ASN A 294 19.14 26.04 4.82
C ASN A 294 20.55 26.34 4.31
N MET A 295 21.31 27.21 4.97
CA MET A 295 22.68 27.55 4.54
C MET A 295 23.63 26.37 4.55
N ASP A 296 23.44 25.39 5.46
CA ASP A 296 24.25 24.16 5.52
C ASP A 296 23.99 23.22 4.31
N SER A 297 22.91 23.46 3.59
CA SER A 297 22.62 22.73 2.34
C SER A 297 23.41 23.26 1.14
N ILE A 298 24.23 24.30 1.31
CA ILE A 298 25.05 24.89 0.25
C ILE A 298 26.48 24.36 0.37
N ALA A 299 27.04 23.89 -0.72
CA ALA A 299 28.45 23.56 -0.83
C ALA A 299 29.04 24.27 -2.07
N VAL A 300 30.36 24.38 -2.11
CA VAL A 300 31.13 24.97 -3.22
C VAL A 300 32.00 23.88 -3.84
N SER A 301 31.94 23.73 -5.15
CA SER A 301 32.81 22.80 -5.87
C SER A 301 34.24 23.31 -5.98
N GLU A 302 35.17 22.44 -6.38
CA GLU A 302 36.59 22.82 -6.65
C GLU A 302 36.71 23.94 -7.71
N ASP A 303 35.75 24.04 -8.63
CA ASP A 303 35.69 25.11 -9.65
C ASP A 303 35.06 26.42 -9.12
N GLY A 304 34.73 26.52 -7.83
CA GLY A 304 34.07 27.69 -7.23
C GLY A 304 32.57 27.80 -7.55
N ILE A 305 31.91 26.71 -7.95
CA ILE A 305 30.49 26.72 -8.31
C ILE A 305 29.68 26.37 -7.05
N PRO A 306 28.79 27.26 -6.58
CA PRO A 306 27.90 26.95 -5.48
C PRO A 306 26.77 26.03 -5.93
N TYR A 307 26.43 25.05 -5.09
CA TYR A 307 25.34 24.11 -5.34
C TYR A 307 24.64 23.73 -4.06
N ILE A 308 23.34 23.43 -4.15
CA ILE A 308 22.61 22.81 -3.06
C ILE A 308 22.77 21.28 -3.13
N HIS A 309 22.82 20.66 -1.97
CA HIS A 309 22.80 19.22 -1.84
C HIS A 309 21.78 18.78 -0.78
N TYR A 310 21.04 17.71 -1.05
CA TYR A 310 20.05 17.17 -0.13
C TYR A 310 19.61 15.75 -0.52
N ILE A 311 19.11 15.00 0.45
CA ILE A 311 18.48 13.68 0.23
C ILE A 311 16.97 13.90 0.16
N PRO A 312 16.30 13.56 -0.97
CA PRO A 312 14.86 13.76 -1.10
C PRO A 312 14.06 12.90 -0.13
N LYS A 313 13.24 13.51 0.73
CA LYS A 313 12.42 12.82 1.74
C LYS A 313 11.61 11.64 1.20
N LYS A 314 11.05 11.77 0.01
CA LYS A 314 10.17 10.75 -0.57
C LYS A 314 10.90 9.47 -0.96
N THR A 315 12.19 9.52 -1.19
CA THR A 315 13.02 8.40 -1.65
C THR A 315 14.06 7.97 -0.62
N ALA A 316 14.16 8.67 0.52
CA ALA A 316 15.10 8.37 1.58
C ALA A 316 14.91 6.95 2.16
N ASP A 317 13.67 6.48 2.25
CA ASP A 317 13.32 5.16 2.78
C ASP A 317 13.26 4.05 1.70
N SER A 318 13.62 4.36 0.44
CA SER A 318 13.62 3.33 -0.62
C SER A 318 14.86 2.45 -0.51
N GLN A 319 14.71 1.14 -0.77
CA GLN A 319 15.80 0.15 -0.73
C GLN A 319 16.92 0.40 -1.76
N GLU A 320 16.75 1.34 -2.67
CA GLU A 320 17.71 1.66 -3.73
C GLU A 320 18.83 2.62 -3.30
N GLY A 321 18.92 2.93 -2.01
CA GLY A 321 19.93 3.80 -1.43
C GLY A 321 19.57 5.29 -1.44
N ASN A 322 20.20 6.04 -0.55
CA ASN A 322 20.06 7.48 -0.44
C ASN A 322 20.78 8.18 -1.59
N VAL A 323 20.06 8.47 -2.68
CA VAL A 323 20.64 9.26 -3.78
C VAL A 323 20.59 10.73 -3.39
N GLU A 324 21.77 11.29 -3.11
CA GLU A 324 21.93 12.73 -2.91
C GLU A 324 21.66 13.49 -4.22
N VAL A 325 20.84 14.52 -4.14
CA VAL A 325 20.61 15.46 -5.24
C VAL A 325 21.54 16.64 -5.06
N GLN A 326 22.30 16.95 -6.11
CA GLN A 326 23.18 18.10 -6.19
C GLN A 326 22.70 18.99 -7.34
N THR A 327 22.35 20.24 -7.03
CA THR A 327 21.84 21.19 -8.02
C THR A 327 22.63 22.50 -7.95
N PRO A 328 23.34 22.91 -9.01
CA PRO A 328 24.01 24.21 -9.07
C PRO A 328 23.05 25.36 -8.82
N ILE A 329 23.52 26.41 -8.21
CA ILE A 329 22.73 27.61 -7.90
C ILE A 329 22.97 28.61 -9.03
N VAL A 330 21.90 29.00 -9.75
CA VAL A 330 21.98 30.08 -10.77
C VAL A 330 22.01 31.45 -10.08
N ARG A 331 22.58 32.45 -10.77
CA ARG A 331 22.92 33.75 -10.16
C ARG A 331 21.74 34.40 -9.41
N TYR A 332 20.57 34.56 -9.99
CA TYR A 332 19.44 35.20 -9.35
C TYR A 332 18.98 34.46 -8.07
N ALA A 333 19.09 33.13 -8.07
CA ALA A 333 18.75 32.33 -6.90
C ALA A 333 19.77 32.51 -5.78
N PHE A 334 21.07 32.63 -6.15
CA PHE A 334 22.14 32.92 -5.22
C PHE A 334 21.95 34.29 -4.56
N ASP A 335 21.71 35.35 -5.36
CA ASP A 335 21.47 36.71 -4.86
C ASP A 335 20.30 36.79 -3.88
N ILE A 336 19.23 36.00 -4.14
CA ILE A 336 18.10 35.92 -3.22
C ILE A 336 18.50 35.23 -1.91
N ILE A 337 19.22 34.11 -1.99
CA ILE A 337 19.66 33.34 -0.82
C ILE A 337 20.68 34.13 0.00
N GLU A 338 21.63 34.76 -0.64
CA GLU A 338 22.61 35.65 0.03
C GLU A 338 21.90 36.71 0.87
N ARG A 339 20.84 37.32 0.32
CA ARG A 339 20.02 38.34 0.99
C ARG A 339 19.11 37.79 2.09
N THR A 340 18.60 36.57 1.94
CA THR A 340 17.56 36.01 2.81
C THR A 340 18.02 34.87 3.70
N GLY A 341 19.13 34.22 3.39
CA GLY A 341 19.62 33.01 4.08
C GLY A 341 18.59 31.87 4.14
N PHE A 342 17.77 31.69 3.11
CA PHE A 342 16.59 30.81 3.08
C PHE A 342 15.47 31.25 4.05
N ASP A 343 15.56 32.43 4.62
CA ASP A 343 14.51 32.97 5.48
C ASP A 343 13.34 33.51 4.68
N PHE A 344 12.44 32.63 4.31
CA PHE A 344 11.19 32.96 3.61
C PHE A 344 10.00 32.88 4.60
N PRO A 345 9.54 33.98 5.20
CA PRO A 345 8.48 33.96 6.23
C PRO A 345 7.20 33.24 5.80
N ILE A 346 6.88 33.27 4.50
CA ILE A 346 5.72 32.57 3.95
C ILE A 346 5.79 31.04 4.14
N LEU A 347 6.99 30.47 4.20
CA LEU A 347 7.18 29.03 4.40
C LEU A 347 7.08 28.65 5.87
N ARG A 348 7.23 29.61 6.79
CA ARG A 348 7.09 29.41 8.24
C ARG A 348 5.67 29.65 8.74
N ASN A 349 4.76 30.11 7.88
CA ASN A 349 3.37 30.35 8.23
C ASN A 349 2.74 29.06 8.81
N ILE A 350 1.89 29.22 9.84
CA ILE A 350 1.12 28.13 10.46
C ILE A 350 0.25 27.36 9.47
N TYR A 351 -0.11 27.96 8.35
CA TYR A 351 -0.80 27.32 7.24
C TYR A 351 0.13 26.53 6.31
N GLY A 352 1.44 26.61 6.50
CA GLY A 352 2.46 25.87 5.77
C GLY A 352 2.25 25.88 4.25
N THR A 353 2.35 24.71 3.64
CA THR A 353 2.20 24.55 2.17
C THR A 353 0.87 25.09 1.63
N TYR A 354 -0.21 25.06 2.40
CA TYR A 354 -1.51 25.59 1.97
C TYR A 354 -1.49 27.12 1.82
N GLY A 355 -0.96 27.83 2.82
CA GLY A 355 -0.79 29.28 2.76
C GLY A 355 0.13 29.70 1.61
N TYR A 356 1.26 28.99 1.42
CA TYR A 356 2.17 29.24 0.31
C TYR A 356 1.50 29.08 -1.06
N ASN A 357 0.70 28.02 -1.27
CA ASN A 357 -0.04 27.85 -2.53
C ASN A 357 -1.07 28.96 -2.78
N ALA A 358 -1.71 29.49 -1.74
CA ALA A 358 -2.63 30.64 -1.87
C ALA A 358 -1.86 31.89 -2.30
N CYS A 359 -0.71 32.17 -1.68
CA CYS A 359 0.14 33.30 -2.03
C CYS A 359 0.74 33.18 -3.43
N ILE A 360 1.11 31.97 -3.89
CA ILE A 360 1.54 31.73 -5.30
C ILE A 360 0.41 32.12 -6.25
N LYS A 361 -0.83 31.79 -6.01
CA LYS A 361 -1.95 32.20 -6.86
C LYS A 361 -2.08 33.73 -6.93
N SER A 362 -1.98 34.41 -5.78
CA SER A 362 -2.00 35.87 -5.73
C SER A 362 -0.82 36.49 -6.45
N LEU A 363 0.38 35.92 -6.31
CA LEU A 363 1.59 36.34 -7.02
C LEU A 363 1.41 36.23 -8.55
N LEU A 364 0.99 35.07 -9.04
CA LEU A 364 0.76 34.84 -10.46
C LEU A 364 -0.29 35.79 -11.04
N GLN A 365 -1.36 36.05 -10.27
CA GLN A 365 -2.41 36.98 -10.66
C GLN A 365 -1.86 38.42 -10.73
N HIS A 366 -1.07 38.84 -9.75
CA HIS A 366 -0.43 40.16 -9.72
C HIS A 366 0.50 40.34 -10.93
N CYS A 367 1.31 39.33 -11.25
CA CYS A 367 2.22 39.32 -12.38
C CYS A 367 1.51 39.08 -13.74
N LYS A 368 0.17 39.02 -13.76
CA LYS A 368 -0.63 38.80 -14.98
C LYS A 368 -0.27 37.52 -15.73
N VAL A 369 0.10 36.45 -14.99
CA VAL A 369 0.34 35.12 -15.57
C VAL A 369 -1.01 34.42 -15.68
N ASP A 370 -1.77 34.81 -16.68
CA ASP A 370 -3.19 34.47 -16.89
C ASP A 370 -3.43 33.52 -18.08
N ARG A 371 -2.38 32.98 -18.65
CA ARG A 371 -2.46 32.01 -19.75
C ARG A 371 -3.43 30.89 -19.39
N MET A 372 -4.36 30.58 -20.31
CA MET A 372 -5.34 29.53 -20.14
C MET A 372 -4.69 28.14 -20.20
N VAL A 373 -5.01 27.31 -19.22
CA VAL A 373 -4.57 25.91 -19.13
C VAL A 373 -5.76 24.99 -19.01
N ALA A 374 -5.67 23.83 -19.63
CA ALA A 374 -6.72 22.83 -19.59
C ALA A 374 -6.65 22.05 -18.27
N GLN A 375 -7.80 21.92 -17.61
CA GLN A 375 -7.98 21.05 -16.45
C GLN A 375 -9.20 20.16 -16.68
N TYR A 376 -9.01 18.85 -16.55
CA TYR A 376 -10.12 17.92 -16.74
C TYR A 376 -11.14 18.04 -15.61
N ASN A 377 -12.41 18.19 -16.01
CA ASN A 377 -13.54 18.19 -15.10
C ASN A 377 -14.18 16.78 -15.07
N GLU A 378 -14.14 16.15 -13.91
CA GLU A 378 -14.66 14.77 -13.73
C GLU A 378 -16.19 14.69 -13.85
N GLU A 379 -16.92 15.78 -13.57
CA GLU A 379 -18.36 15.82 -13.65
C GLU A 379 -18.84 15.93 -15.10
N THR A 380 -18.28 16.92 -15.81
CA THR A 380 -18.66 17.20 -17.19
C THR A 380 -17.98 16.30 -18.22
N LYS A 381 -16.94 15.54 -17.80
CA LYS A 381 -16.06 14.72 -18.67
C LYS A 381 -15.36 15.52 -19.77
N LYS A 382 -15.20 16.82 -19.59
CA LYS A 382 -14.57 17.75 -20.55
C LYS A 382 -13.43 18.51 -19.88
N ASN A 383 -12.63 19.18 -20.68
CA ASN A 383 -11.61 20.09 -20.15
C ASN A 383 -12.23 21.45 -19.90
N ASP A 384 -12.07 21.97 -18.67
CA ASP A 384 -12.30 23.37 -18.34
C ASP A 384 -10.99 24.11 -18.63
N TYR A 385 -11.09 25.32 -19.17
CA TYR A 385 -9.95 26.20 -19.40
C TYR A 385 -9.93 27.27 -18.31
N LEU A 386 -8.88 27.25 -17.51
CA LEU A 386 -8.71 28.18 -16.38
C LEU A 386 -7.42 28.96 -16.54
N PRO A 387 -7.37 30.24 -16.13
CA PRO A 387 -6.12 30.99 -16.10
C PRO A 387 -5.14 30.34 -15.09
N LEU A 388 -3.85 30.29 -15.47
CA LEU A 388 -2.80 29.58 -14.74
C LEU A 388 -2.73 29.99 -13.26
N TYR A 389 -2.97 31.27 -12.93
CA TYR A 389 -2.98 31.73 -11.55
C TYR A 389 -4.04 31.02 -10.67
N LYS A 390 -5.18 30.60 -11.21
CA LYS A 390 -6.22 29.88 -10.45
C LYS A 390 -5.79 28.47 -10.02
N VAL A 391 -4.94 27.83 -10.81
CA VAL A 391 -4.50 26.44 -10.60
C VAL A 391 -3.05 26.33 -10.10
N GLY A 392 -2.35 27.45 -9.99
CA GLY A 392 -0.96 27.54 -9.55
C GLY A 392 -0.76 26.96 -8.14
N SER A 393 0.38 26.32 -7.93
CA SER A 393 0.82 25.77 -6.65
C SER A 393 2.32 25.54 -6.63
N SER A 394 2.91 25.23 -5.48
CA SER A 394 4.33 24.86 -5.34
C SER A 394 4.80 23.72 -6.26
N LYS A 395 3.87 22.86 -6.71
CA LYS A 395 4.16 21.82 -7.71
C LYS A 395 4.55 22.40 -9.07
N LEU A 396 4.09 23.61 -9.36
CA LEU A 396 4.40 24.34 -10.60
C LEU A 396 5.90 24.58 -10.72
N ALA A 397 6.58 24.94 -9.61
CA ALA A 397 8.02 25.21 -9.61
C ALA A 397 8.84 24.05 -10.17
N ARG A 398 8.61 22.81 -9.68
CA ARG A 398 9.32 21.62 -10.19
C ARG A 398 8.99 21.32 -11.66
N LYS A 399 7.73 21.48 -12.06
CA LYS A 399 7.32 21.25 -13.46
C LYS A 399 7.97 22.27 -14.39
N THR A 400 8.05 23.53 -13.94
CA THR A 400 8.73 24.62 -14.65
C THR A 400 10.22 24.34 -14.83
N HIS A 401 10.92 23.95 -13.76
CA HIS A 401 12.32 23.55 -13.83
C HIS A 401 12.55 22.46 -14.88
N VAL A 402 11.76 21.39 -14.80
CA VAL A 402 11.87 20.25 -15.73
C VAL A 402 11.63 20.68 -17.18
N ASP A 403 10.60 21.51 -17.43
CA ASP A 403 10.32 22.01 -18.79
C ASP A 403 11.45 22.88 -19.33
N ILE A 404 11.96 23.82 -18.51
CA ILE A 404 13.05 24.72 -18.91
C ILE A 404 14.32 23.91 -19.19
N MET A 405 14.68 22.96 -18.33
CA MET A 405 15.88 22.14 -18.50
C MET A 405 15.76 21.20 -19.68
N ASN A 406 14.61 20.62 -19.96
CA ASN A 406 14.41 19.74 -21.12
C ASN A 406 14.59 20.45 -22.45
N LYS A 407 14.38 21.78 -22.51
CA LYS A 407 14.56 22.56 -23.77
C LYS A 407 16.01 22.82 -24.13
N VAL A 408 16.95 22.75 -23.20
CA VAL A 408 18.39 22.97 -23.42
C VAL A 408 19.21 21.69 -23.40
N GLN A 409 18.63 20.61 -22.88
CA GLN A 409 19.32 19.31 -22.86
C GLN A 409 19.43 18.76 -24.28
N VAL A 410 20.66 18.40 -24.70
CA VAL A 410 20.87 17.72 -25.96
C VAL A 410 20.09 16.41 -25.94
N ASP A 411 19.17 16.25 -26.88
CA ASP A 411 18.39 15.04 -27.01
C ASP A 411 19.28 13.89 -27.49
N MET A 412 19.76 13.08 -26.53
CA MET A 412 20.57 11.89 -26.84
C MET A 412 19.78 10.84 -27.63
N TYR A 413 18.44 10.92 -27.61
CA TYR A 413 17.61 10.07 -28.45
C TYR A 413 17.59 10.51 -29.90
N ALA A 414 17.70 11.83 -30.16
CA ALA A 414 17.87 12.39 -31.52
C ALA A 414 19.19 11.98 -32.14
N ALA A 415 20.22 11.67 -31.33
CA ALA A 415 21.48 11.11 -31.80
C ALA A 415 21.37 9.64 -32.29
N GLY A 416 20.19 9.02 -32.21
CA GLY A 416 19.92 7.66 -32.72
C GLY A 416 20.52 6.52 -31.89
N LEU A 417 21.09 6.82 -30.74
CA LEU A 417 21.79 5.82 -29.92
C LEU A 417 20.84 4.98 -29.03
N HIS A 418 19.68 5.50 -28.68
CA HIS A 418 18.73 4.79 -27.80
C HIS A 418 17.28 5.12 -28.16
N LYS A 419 16.37 4.18 -27.85
CA LYS A 419 14.94 4.39 -27.99
C LYS A 419 14.44 5.40 -26.94
N VAL A 420 13.57 6.34 -27.35
CA VAL A 420 12.92 7.30 -26.43
C VAL A 420 12.30 6.58 -25.22
N GLY A 421 12.61 7.06 -24.01
CA GLY A 421 12.16 6.46 -22.76
C GLY A 421 12.97 5.27 -22.25
N SER A 422 14.12 4.97 -22.84
CA SER A 422 15.02 3.92 -22.35
C SER A 422 15.70 4.33 -21.05
N SER A 423 15.47 3.58 -19.95
CA SER A 423 16.17 3.78 -18.67
C SER A 423 17.66 3.40 -18.72
N ALA A 424 18.13 2.77 -19.81
CA ALA A 424 19.52 2.41 -19.98
C ALA A 424 20.43 3.64 -20.15
N VAL A 425 19.92 4.72 -20.74
CA VAL A 425 20.67 5.97 -20.95
C VAL A 425 21.13 6.58 -19.62
N THR A 426 20.26 6.56 -18.61
CA THR A 426 20.55 7.15 -17.29
C THR A 426 21.68 6.46 -16.54
N ARG A 427 22.05 5.24 -16.93
CA ARG A 427 23.15 4.48 -16.32
C ARG A 427 24.54 4.90 -16.84
N TYR A 428 24.59 5.58 -18.00
CA TYR A 428 25.83 5.96 -18.68
C TYR A 428 26.12 7.45 -18.61
N THR A 429 25.23 8.26 -18.03
CA THR A 429 25.39 9.71 -17.93
C THR A 429 25.62 10.12 -16.48
N SER A 430 26.88 10.33 -16.10
CA SER A 430 27.24 11.16 -14.97
C SER A 430 27.47 12.59 -15.49
N MET A 431 26.70 13.56 -15.01
CA MET A 431 26.91 14.96 -15.35
C MET A 431 27.58 15.64 -14.15
N GLU A 432 28.80 16.17 -14.37
CA GLU A 432 29.51 16.92 -13.33
C GLU A 432 28.78 18.23 -12.99
N ILE A 433 29.05 18.78 -11.82
CA ILE A 433 28.43 20.04 -11.37
C ILE A 433 28.71 21.17 -12.35
N LYS A 434 29.90 21.25 -12.90
CA LYS A 434 30.30 22.23 -13.89
C LYS A 434 29.47 22.19 -15.20
N ASP A 435 29.22 21.00 -15.72
CA ASP A 435 28.42 20.84 -16.95
C ASP A 435 26.96 21.16 -16.67
N ARG A 436 26.45 20.72 -15.52
CA ARG A 436 25.09 21.04 -15.08
C ARG A 436 24.92 22.55 -14.88
N PHE A 437 25.91 23.23 -14.30
CA PHE A 437 25.90 24.68 -14.11
C PHE A 437 25.85 25.44 -15.45
N LYS A 438 26.63 25.01 -16.43
CA LYS A 438 26.57 25.56 -17.81
C LYS A 438 25.17 25.43 -18.41
N LEU A 439 24.59 24.23 -18.33
CA LEU A 439 23.25 23.96 -18.85
C LEU A 439 22.19 24.79 -18.14
N MET A 440 22.27 24.90 -16.82
CA MET A 440 21.33 25.68 -16.01
C MET A 440 21.44 27.18 -16.34
N ASN A 441 22.63 27.72 -16.45
CA ASN A 441 22.82 29.13 -16.83
C ASN A 441 22.23 29.40 -18.21
N THR A 442 22.47 28.53 -19.19
CA THR A 442 21.85 28.63 -20.53
C THR A 442 20.32 28.54 -20.44
N ALA A 443 19.80 27.57 -19.64
CA ALA A 443 18.38 27.34 -19.50
C ALA A 443 17.64 28.54 -18.90
N PHE A 444 18.25 29.16 -17.89
CA PHE A 444 17.64 30.25 -17.10
C PHE A 444 18.11 31.66 -17.54
N ASP A 445 18.84 31.79 -18.65
CA ASP A 445 19.47 33.06 -19.16
C ASP A 445 20.31 33.76 -18.09
N GLN A 446 21.17 33.00 -17.41
CA GLN A 446 22.06 33.53 -16.40
C GLN A 446 23.52 33.47 -16.86
N GLY A 447 24.32 34.45 -16.35
CA GLY A 447 25.76 34.43 -16.52
C GLY A 447 26.42 33.40 -15.58
N ALA A 448 27.58 32.91 -15.99
CA ALA A 448 28.44 32.15 -15.10
C ALA A 448 29.04 33.06 -14.01
N TYR A 449 29.23 32.56 -12.82
CA TYR A 449 29.86 33.25 -11.72
C TYR A 449 30.56 32.21 -10.81
N LYS A 450 31.44 32.67 -9.93
CA LYS A 450 32.12 31.83 -8.95
C LYS A 450 32.07 32.48 -7.56
N VAL A 451 32.15 31.63 -6.56
CA VAL A 451 32.22 32.04 -5.16
C VAL A 451 33.42 31.40 -4.47
N ASP A 452 33.90 32.03 -3.42
CA ASP A 452 34.86 31.42 -2.50
C ASP A 452 34.16 30.48 -1.49
N ASN A 453 34.94 29.84 -0.63
CA ASN A 453 34.40 28.92 0.42
C ASN A 453 33.57 29.67 1.49
N GLN A 454 33.60 30.98 1.53
CA GLN A 454 32.79 31.83 2.40
C GLN A 454 31.55 32.35 1.70
N LEU A 455 31.26 31.89 0.47
CA LEU A 455 30.17 32.28 -0.41
C LEU A 455 30.25 33.73 -0.89
N ASN A 456 31.45 34.35 -0.87
CA ASN A 456 31.63 35.65 -1.51
C ASN A 456 31.81 35.49 -3.02
N VAL A 457 31.13 36.30 -3.80
CA VAL A 457 31.29 36.31 -5.28
C VAL A 457 32.66 36.83 -5.62
N ILE A 458 33.44 36.04 -6.37
CA ILE A 458 34.82 36.36 -6.79
C ILE A 458 35.00 36.56 -8.30
N GLU A 459 34.04 36.10 -9.10
CA GLU A 459 34.06 36.18 -10.58
C GLU A 459 32.64 36.24 -11.16
#